data_4c7bd315a30c7a2c2793f94b3e8c46d5
#
_entry.id   4c7bd315a30c7a2c2793f94b3e8c46d5
#
_cell.length_a   1.000
_cell.length_b   1.000
_cell.length_c   1.000
_cell.angle_alpha   90.00
_cell.angle_beta   90.00
_cell.angle_gamma   90.00
#
_symmetry.space_group_name_H-M   'P 1'
#
loop_
_entity.id
_entity.type
_entity.pdbx_description
1 polymer ?
#
loop_
_entity_poly.entity_id
_entity_poly.type
_entity_poly.pdbx_seq_one_letter_code
_entity_poly.pdbx_strand_id
1 'polypeptide(L)'
;MSVRNFERVFTREVGTTPSQYVLQTRVEEARRQLERTERGLKQVASAAGFSNVDVMRRAFVRLLGITPRCYRKFAEHSTGE
;
A
#
# COMPACT_ATOMS: atom_id res chain seq x y z
N MET A 1 16.22 -4.68 11.42
CA MET A 1 15.36 -5.86 11.59
C MET A 1 15.13 -6.50 10.24
N SER A 2 15.28 -7.81 10.15
CA SER A 2 15.06 -8.50 8.90
C SER A 2 13.57 -8.69 8.63
N VAL A 3 13.23 -8.86 7.36
CA VAL A 3 11.84 -9.07 6.97
C VAL A 3 11.27 -10.32 7.66
N ARG A 4 12.06 -11.37 7.72
CA ARG A 4 11.63 -12.62 8.37
C ARG A 4 11.30 -12.40 9.83
N ASN A 5 12.17 -11.68 10.53
CA ASN A 5 11.95 -11.41 11.94
C ASN A 5 10.72 -10.55 12.14
N PHE A 6 10.53 -9.59 11.26
CA PHE A 6 9.36 -8.72 11.32
C PHE A 6 8.08 -9.53 11.12
N GLU A 7 8.07 -10.45 10.16
CA GLU A 7 6.89 -11.28 9.92
C GLU A 7 6.52 -12.08 11.15
N ARG A 8 7.52 -12.64 11.83
CA ARG A 8 7.26 -13.45 13.00
C ARG A 8 6.66 -12.61 14.12
N VAL A 9 7.25 -11.48 14.40
CA VAL A 9 6.75 -10.58 15.43
C VAL A 9 5.36 -10.09 15.07
N PHE A 10 5.18 -9.70 13.85
CA PHE A 10 3.92 -9.15 13.37
C PHE A 10 2.80 -10.19 13.52
N THR A 11 3.06 -11.43 13.11
CA THR A 11 2.07 -12.49 13.20
C THR A 11 1.69 -12.79 14.64
N ARG A 12 2.66 -12.81 15.51
CA ARG A 12 2.41 -13.15 16.92
C ARG A 12 1.66 -12.05 17.65
N GLU A 13 2.01 -10.81 17.41
CA GLU A 13 1.43 -9.71 18.18
C GLU A 13 0.20 -9.10 17.52
N VAL A 14 0.14 -9.12 16.21
CA VAL A 14 -0.95 -8.49 15.46
C VAL A 14 -1.90 -9.51 14.85
N GLY A 15 -1.49 -10.77 14.79
CA GLY A 15 -2.31 -11.83 14.23
C GLY A 15 -2.38 -11.81 12.73
N THR A 16 -1.40 -11.19 12.08
CA THR A 16 -1.36 -11.05 10.63
C THR A 16 -0.51 -12.15 10.01
N THR A 17 -1.01 -12.72 8.92
CA THR A 17 -0.27 -13.75 8.19
C THR A 17 0.82 -13.12 7.33
N PRO A 18 1.82 -13.93 6.91
CA PRO A 18 2.83 -13.42 5.97
C PRO A 18 2.24 -12.88 4.68
N SER A 19 1.15 -13.49 4.19
CA SER A 19 0.47 -13.00 3.00
C SER A 19 -0.07 -11.59 3.20
N GLN A 20 -0.65 -11.35 4.36
CA GLN A 20 -1.16 -10.02 4.69
C GLN A 20 -0.03 -9.03 4.88
N TYR A 21 1.08 -9.48 5.43
CA TYR A 21 2.24 -8.61 5.57
C TYR A 21 2.77 -8.18 4.19
N VAL A 22 2.83 -9.12 3.26
CA VAL A 22 3.26 -8.78 1.90
C VAL A 22 2.30 -7.76 1.28
N LEU A 23 1.00 -7.96 1.49
CA LEU A 23 0.01 -7.03 0.99
C LEU A 23 0.20 -5.64 1.58
N GLN A 24 0.44 -5.57 2.87
CA GLN A 24 0.70 -4.29 3.52
C GLN A 24 1.95 -3.61 2.96
N THR A 25 2.99 -4.38 2.71
CA THR A 25 4.21 -3.84 2.14
C THR A 25 3.96 -3.24 0.77
N ARG A 26 3.17 -3.93 -0.05
CA ARG A 26 2.82 -3.43 -1.37
C ARG A 26 1.98 -2.17 -1.29
N VAL A 27 1.03 -2.11 -0.36
CA VAL A 27 0.22 -0.93 -0.17
C VAL A 27 1.09 0.25 0.29
N GLU A 28 2.04 -0.01 1.18
CA GLU A 28 2.95 1.05 1.62
C GLU A 28 3.78 1.59 0.46
N GLU A 29 4.26 0.72 -0.40
CA GLU A 29 5.01 1.16 -1.57
C GLU A 29 4.12 1.98 -2.50
N ALA A 30 2.88 1.54 -2.71
CA ALA A 30 1.95 2.27 -3.56
C ALA A 30 1.65 3.64 -2.96
N ARG A 31 1.48 3.71 -1.65
CA ARG A 31 1.25 4.99 -0.97
C ARG A 31 2.40 5.95 -1.25
N ARG A 32 3.62 5.47 -1.13
CA ARG A 32 4.78 6.30 -1.38
C ARG A 32 4.81 6.81 -2.81
N GLN A 33 4.49 5.93 -3.76
CA GLN A 33 4.43 6.33 -5.17
C GLN A 33 3.35 7.39 -5.39
N LEU A 34 2.20 7.20 -4.79
CA LEU A 34 1.10 8.15 -4.94
C LEU A 34 1.44 9.51 -4.35
N GLU A 35 2.21 9.53 -3.28
CA GLU A 35 2.59 10.76 -2.61
C GLU A 35 3.74 11.50 -3.31
N ARG A 36 4.67 10.75 -3.89
CA ARG A 36 5.92 11.33 -4.38
C ARG A 36 6.04 11.42 -5.89
N THR A 37 5.18 10.74 -6.61
CA THR A 37 5.24 10.77 -8.07
C THR A 37 3.88 11.11 -8.63
N GLU A 38 3.87 11.49 -9.92
CA GLU A 38 2.62 11.76 -10.61
C GLU A 38 2.25 10.62 -11.55
N ARG A 39 2.83 9.44 -11.33
CA ARG A 39 2.53 8.27 -12.14
C ARG A 39 1.06 7.92 -12.06
N GLY A 40 0.53 7.41 -13.16
CA GLY A 40 -0.85 6.94 -13.17
C GLY A 40 -1.05 5.74 -12.27
N LEU A 41 -2.30 5.46 -11.90
CA LEU A 41 -2.59 4.36 -10.99
C LEU A 41 -2.09 3.02 -11.54
N LYS A 42 -2.16 2.84 -12.85
CA LYS A 42 -1.69 1.61 -13.47
C LYS A 42 -0.19 1.42 -13.26
N GLN A 43 0.57 2.49 -13.40
CA GLN A 43 2.00 2.43 -13.21
C GLN A 43 2.35 2.21 -11.73
N VAL A 44 1.61 2.86 -10.85
CA VAL A 44 1.80 2.69 -9.42
C VAL A 44 1.53 1.24 -9.02
N ALA A 45 0.45 0.66 -9.52
CA ALA A 45 0.11 -0.71 -9.21
C ALA A 45 1.24 -1.66 -9.64
N SER A 46 1.74 -1.47 -10.85
CA SER A 46 2.82 -2.30 -11.36
C SER A 46 4.10 -2.13 -10.54
N ALA A 47 4.44 -0.89 -10.22
CA ALA A 47 5.66 -0.61 -9.46
C ALA A 47 5.58 -1.16 -8.04
N ALA A 48 4.39 -1.18 -7.47
CA ALA A 48 4.21 -1.69 -6.11
C ALA A 48 4.05 -3.20 -6.04
N GLY A 49 4.00 -3.87 -7.18
CA GLY A 49 3.92 -5.32 -7.21
C GLY A 49 2.51 -5.88 -7.32
N PHE A 50 1.54 -5.05 -7.63
CA PHE A 50 0.17 -5.53 -7.85
C PHE A 50 -0.01 -5.99 -9.29
N SER A 51 -0.88 -6.97 -9.48
CA SER A 51 -1.15 -7.50 -10.82
C SER A 51 -1.84 -6.47 -11.71
N ASN A 52 -2.72 -5.66 -11.12
CA ASN A 52 -3.43 -4.62 -11.85
C ASN A 52 -3.99 -3.60 -10.87
N VAL A 53 -4.62 -2.57 -11.42
CA VAL A 53 -5.18 -1.49 -10.61
C VAL A 53 -6.31 -1.98 -9.70
N ASP A 54 -7.12 -2.91 -10.20
CA ASP A 54 -8.24 -3.40 -9.41
C ASP A 54 -7.76 -4.11 -8.14
N VAL A 55 -6.71 -4.90 -8.27
CA VAL A 55 -6.13 -5.59 -7.11
C VAL A 55 -5.58 -4.56 -6.13
N MET A 56 -4.91 -3.54 -6.62
CA MET A 56 -4.39 -2.47 -5.76
C MET A 56 -5.53 -1.75 -5.06
N ARG A 57 -6.60 -1.45 -5.79
CA ARG A 57 -7.75 -0.76 -5.22
C ARG A 57 -8.36 -1.56 -4.09
N ARG A 58 -8.55 -2.86 -4.30
CA ARG A 58 -9.12 -3.71 -3.26
C ARG A 58 -8.23 -3.75 -2.02
N ALA A 59 -6.92 -3.81 -2.23
CA ALA A 59 -5.98 -3.82 -1.11
C ALA A 59 -6.06 -2.52 -0.32
N PHE A 60 -6.14 -1.39 -1.01
CA PHE A 60 -6.26 -0.11 -0.34
C PHE A 60 -7.53 -0.03 0.48
N VAL A 61 -8.66 -0.41 -0.11
CA VAL A 61 -9.94 -0.37 0.61
C VAL A 61 -9.88 -1.28 1.83
N ARG A 62 -9.29 -2.46 1.67
CA ARG A 62 -9.20 -3.41 2.78
C ARG A 62 -8.32 -2.91 3.92
N LEU A 63 -7.20 -2.31 3.62
CA LEU A 63 -6.24 -1.92 4.65
C LEU A 63 -6.41 -0.48 5.13
N LEU A 64 -6.82 0.41 4.23
CA LEU A 64 -6.90 1.83 4.55
C LEU A 64 -8.32 2.39 4.54
N GLY A 65 -9.25 1.64 3.98
CA GLY A 65 -10.63 2.09 3.91
C GLY A 65 -10.92 3.11 2.81
N ILE A 66 -9.94 3.41 1.97
CA ILE A 66 -10.12 4.34 0.86
C ILE A 66 -9.44 3.79 -0.39
N THR A 67 -9.83 4.33 -1.55
CA THR A 67 -9.24 3.92 -2.81
C THR A 67 -7.90 4.64 -3.03
N PRO A 68 -7.04 4.09 -3.90
CA PRO A 68 -5.79 4.79 -4.22
C PRO A 68 -6.02 6.17 -4.81
N ARG A 69 -7.09 6.31 -5.58
CA ARG A 69 -7.42 7.60 -6.16
C ARG A 69 -7.76 8.63 -5.09
N CYS A 70 -8.59 8.22 -4.13
CA CYS A 70 -8.92 9.09 -3.01
C CYS A 70 -7.68 9.38 -2.17
N TYR A 71 -6.83 8.40 -1.99
CA TYR A 71 -5.62 8.58 -1.22
C TYR A 71 -4.71 9.63 -1.87
N ARG A 72 -4.59 9.59 -3.20
CA ARG A 72 -3.77 10.57 -3.91
C ARG A 72 -4.31 11.98 -3.71
N LYS A 73 -5.63 12.15 -3.81
CA LYS A 73 -6.24 13.46 -3.57
C LYS A 73 -5.97 13.94 -2.16
N PHE A 74 -6.10 13.03 -1.21
CA PHE A 74 -5.86 13.37 0.19
C PHE A 74 -4.41 13.79 0.42
N ALA A 75 -3.48 13.08 -0.18
CA ALA A 75 -2.06 13.40 -0.05
C ALA A 75 -1.72 14.73 -0.70
N GLU A 76 -2.34 15.05 -1.82
CA GLU A 76 -2.13 16.33 -2.49
C GLU A 76 -2.58 17.48 -1.60
N HIS A 77 -3.71 17.31 -0.94
CA HIS A 77 -4.19 18.33 0.00
C HIS A 77 -3.26 18.49 1.18
N SER A 78 -2.75 17.38 1.70
CA SER A 78 -1.84 17.43 2.84
C SER A 78 -0.53 18.13 2.51
N THR A 79 -0.01 17.89 1.31
CA THR A 79 1.24 18.51 0.90
C THR A 79 1.07 19.94 0.44
N GLY A 80 -0.14 20.38 0.25
CA GLY A 80 -0.43 21.74 -0.18
C GLY A 80 -0.22 22.78 0.91
N GLU A 81 0.05 22.32 2.09
CA GLU A 81 0.33 23.23 3.19
C GLU A 81 1.82 23.63 3.16
#